data_cd1ab2c6cad67aa8ee80123cfc171b5d
#
_entry.id   cd1ab2c6cad67aa8ee80123cfc171b5d
#
_cell.length_a   1.000
_cell.length_b   1.000
_cell.length_c   1.000
_cell.angle_alpha   90.00
_cell.angle_beta   90.00
_cell.angle_gamma   90.00
#
_symmetry.space_group_name_H-M   'P 1'
#
loop_
_entity.id
_entity.type
_entity.pdbx_description
1 polymer ?
#
loop_
_entity_poly.entity_id
_entity_poly.type
_entity_poly.pdbx_seq_one_letter_code
_entity_poly.pdbx_strand_id
1 'polypeptide(L)' 'MIPDLDIFRSANVLVKQHGQDAPIHAAMRADAMLEKGDLEGQVVWKRIVRAVEEIQRTDRPSGEVLQ' A
#
# COMPACT_ATOMS: atom_id res chain seq x y z
N MET A 1 12.06 12.53 -4.43
CA MET A 1 11.34 11.70 -3.46
C MET A 1 9.85 11.99 -3.52
N ILE A 2 9.02 10.97 -3.45
CA ILE A 2 7.59 11.16 -3.56
C ILE A 2 7.03 11.56 -2.21
N PRO A 3 6.22 12.64 -2.16
CA PRO A 3 5.66 13.08 -0.88
C PRO A 3 4.71 12.04 -0.30
N ASP A 4 4.56 12.07 1.02
CA ASP A 4 3.66 11.15 1.71
C ASP A 4 2.24 11.25 1.20
N LEU A 5 1.79 12.45 0.87
CA LEU A 5 0.43 12.63 0.36
C LEU A 5 0.20 11.82 -0.91
N ASP A 6 1.18 11.82 -1.82
CA ASP A 6 1.05 11.06 -3.05
C ASP A 6 1.09 9.56 -2.78
N ILE A 7 1.88 9.14 -1.79
CA ILE A 7 1.91 7.75 -1.37
C ILE A 7 0.52 7.32 -0.89
N PHE A 8 -0.11 8.15 -0.05
CA PHE A 8 -1.44 7.81 0.46
C PHE A 8 -2.50 7.84 -0.64
N ARG A 9 -2.38 8.75 -1.59
CA ARG A 9 -3.31 8.77 -2.72
C ARG A 9 -3.22 7.48 -3.53
N SER A 10 -2.00 7.03 -3.80
CA SER A 10 -1.81 5.78 -4.54
C SER A 10 -2.35 4.60 -3.75
N ALA A 11 -2.11 4.60 -2.45
CA ALA A 11 -2.61 3.52 -1.60
C ALA A 11 -4.14 3.49 -1.59
N ASN A 12 -4.78 4.65 -1.52
CA ASN A 12 -6.23 4.72 -1.56
C ASN A 12 -6.80 4.18 -2.86
N VAL A 13 -6.15 4.48 -3.98
CA VAL A 13 -6.59 3.96 -5.27
C VAL A 13 -6.52 2.43 -5.27
N LEU A 14 -5.43 1.87 -4.74
CA LEU A 14 -5.28 0.43 -4.68
C LEU A 14 -6.34 -0.21 -3.80
N VAL A 15 -6.63 0.41 -2.67
CA VAL A 15 -7.66 -0.11 -1.78
C VAL A 15 -9.01 -0.09 -2.45
N LYS A 16 -9.31 0.96 -3.19
CA LYS A 16 -10.58 1.04 -3.90
C LYS A 16 -10.68 0.01 -5.01
N GLN A 17 -9.57 -0.27 -5.68
CA GLN A 17 -9.57 -1.21 -6.80
C GLN A 17 -9.53 -2.65 -6.37
N HIS A 18 -8.78 -2.95 -5.31
CA HIS A 18 -8.49 -4.33 -4.95
C HIS A 18 -9.00 -4.75 -3.59
N GLY A 19 -9.46 -3.81 -2.78
CA GLY A 19 -10.00 -4.15 -1.47
C GLY A 19 -8.97 -4.84 -0.61
N GLN A 20 -9.34 -5.99 -0.08
CA GLN A 20 -8.47 -6.73 0.83
C GLN A 20 -7.19 -7.19 0.17
N ASP A 21 -7.17 -7.29 -1.15
CA ASP A 21 -5.98 -7.74 -1.87
C ASP A 21 -5.01 -6.60 -2.15
N ALA A 22 -5.33 -5.38 -1.77
CA ALA A 22 -4.46 -4.24 -2.06
C ALA A 22 -3.03 -4.42 -1.56
N PRO A 23 -2.79 -4.91 -0.33
CA PRO A 23 -1.41 -5.09 0.12
C PRO A 23 -0.64 -6.07 -0.75
N ILE A 24 -1.30 -7.13 -1.21
CA ILE A 24 -0.64 -8.12 -2.07
C ILE A 24 -0.25 -7.48 -3.39
N HIS A 25 -1.15 -6.69 -3.98
CA HIS A 25 -0.84 -6.03 -5.24
C HIS A 25 0.32 -5.05 -5.10
N ALA A 26 0.34 -4.29 -4.02
CA ALA A 26 1.42 -3.35 -3.79
C ALA A 26 2.75 -4.09 -3.59
N ALA A 27 2.72 -5.20 -2.84
CA ALA A 27 3.92 -5.99 -2.61
C ALA A 27 4.45 -6.59 -3.91
N MET A 28 3.55 -7.05 -4.78
CA MET A 28 3.96 -7.58 -6.08
C MET A 28 4.66 -6.52 -6.92
N ARG A 29 4.19 -5.28 -6.85
CA ARG A 29 4.83 -4.19 -7.57
C ARG A 29 6.22 -3.90 -7.01
N ALA A 30 6.36 -3.94 -5.67
CA ALA A 30 7.66 -3.74 -5.06
C ALA A 30 8.64 -4.82 -5.53
N ASP A 31 8.17 -6.07 -5.57
CA ASP A 31 9.02 -7.17 -6.04
C ASP A 31 9.40 -7.00 -7.50
N ALA A 32 8.48 -6.54 -8.33
CA ALA A 32 8.76 -6.32 -9.74
C ALA A 32 9.83 -5.24 -9.91
N MET A 33 9.79 -4.20 -9.10
CA MET A 33 10.82 -3.16 -9.16
C MET A 33 12.17 -3.72 -8.76
N LEU A 34 12.21 -4.55 -7.75
CA LEU A 34 13.46 -5.17 -7.32
C LEU A 34 14.04 -6.03 -8.44
N GLU A 35 13.22 -6.80 -9.13
CA GLU A 35 13.69 -7.64 -10.22
C GLU A 35 14.28 -6.82 -11.36
N LYS A 36 13.73 -5.65 -11.59
CA LYS A 36 14.26 -4.77 -12.63
C LYS A 36 15.52 -4.06 -12.18
N GLY A 37 15.86 -4.12 -10.91
CA GLY A 37 16.95 -3.34 -10.37
C GLY A 37 16.58 -1.90 -10.06
N ASP A 38 15.30 -1.59 -10.04
CA ASP A 38 14.82 -0.25 -9.74
C ASP A 38 14.62 -0.11 -8.24
N LEU A 39 15.70 0.25 -7.55
CA LEU A 39 15.66 0.30 -6.09
C LEU A 39 14.81 1.46 -5.59
N GLU A 40 14.80 2.57 -6.30
CA GLU A 40 13.93 3.68 -5.91
C GLU A 40 12.48 3.29 -6.02
N GLY A 41 12.12 2.62 -7.10
CA GLY A 41 10.76 2.15 -7.28
C GLY A 41 10.36 1.17 -6.21
N GLN A 42 11.28 0.30 -5.83
CA GLN A 42 11.02 -0.66 -4.77
C GLN A 42 10.71 0.06 -3.46
N VAL A 43 11.51 1.07 -3.10
CA VAL A 43 11.30 1.81 -1.87
C VAL A 43 9.93 2.50 -1.88
N VAL A 44 9.58 3.11 -3.02
CA VAL A 44 8.28 3.78 -3.16
C VAL A 44 7.14 2.79 -2.97
N TRP A 45 7.22 1.63 -3.62
CA TRP A 45 6.15 0.66 -3.50
C TRP A 45 6.06 0.06 -2.11
N LYS A 46 7.18 -0.08 -1.40
CA LYS A 46 7.14 -0.51 0.00
C LYS A 46 6.44 0.51 0.88
N ARG A 47 6.64 1.80 0.60
CA ARG A 47 5.91 2.83 1.33
C ARG A 47 4.42 2.74 1.04
N ILE A 48 4.06 2.41 -0.21
CA ILE A 48 2.67 2.24 -0.57
C ILE A 48 2.06 1.04 0.16
N VAL A 49 2.81 -0.06 0.28
CA VAL A 49 2.34 -1.21 1.05
C VAL A 49 2.00 -0.80 2.48
N ARG A 50 2.89 -0.05 3.11
CA ARG A 50 2.66 0.41 4.48
C ARG A 50 1.43 1.30 4.57
N ALA A 51 1.27 2.20 3.60
CA ALA A 51 0.14 3.09 3.60
C ALA A 51 -1.17 2.33 3.42
N VAL A 52 -1.16 1.31 2.54
CA VAL A 52 -2.33 0.47 2.34
C VAL A 52 -2.70 -0.23 3.65
N GLU A 53 -1.71 -0.79 4.32
CA GLU A 53 -1.95 -1.49 5.57
C GLU A 53 -2.51 -0.54 6.64
N GLU A 54 -1.98 0.68 6.66
CA GLU A 54 -2.44 1.67 7.61
C GLU A 54 -3.90 2.06 7.34
N ILE A 55 -4.23 2.28 6.07
CA ILE A 55 -5.59 2.65 5.68
C ILE A 55 -6.55 1.53 6.07
N GLN A 56 -6.19 0.29 5.77
CA GLN A 56 -7.08 -0.82 6.03
C GLN A 56 -7.23 -1.08 7.52
N ARG A 57 -6.20 -0.82 8.29
CA ARG A 57 -6.28 -0.99 9.72
C ARG A 57 -7.22 0.04 10.34
N THR A 58 -7.18 1.27 9.88
CA THR A 58 -8.02 2.31 10.46
C THR A 58 -9.45 2.24 9.97
N ASP A 59 -9.66 1.76 8.74
CA ASP A 59 -11.00 1.61 8.20
C ASP A 59 -11.74 0.41 8.73
N ARG A 60 -11.03 -0.52 9.36
CA ARG A 60 -11.61 -1.73 9.81
C ARG A 60 -12.69 -1.41 10.83
N PRO A 61 -13.89 -1.91 10.61
CA PRO A 61 -14.93 -1.68 11.58
C PRO A 61 -14.65 -2.56 12.73
N SER A 62 -13.76 -2.52 13.23
CA SER A 62 -13.49 -3.43 14.13
C SER A 62 -13.86 -3.15 15.34
N GLY A 63 -13.93 -2.49 15.02
CA GLY A 63 -14.08 -2.38 15.88
C GLY A 63 -14.76 -3.06 16.57
N GLU A 64 -14.98 -3.10 16.07
CA GLU A 64 -15.52 -3.61 16.53
C GLU A 64 -14.97 -4.41 17.19
N VAL A 65 -14.39 -4.30 17.22
CA VAL A 65 -13.80 -5.08 17.67
C VAL A 65 -13.81 -5.10 18.94
N LEU A 66 -13.92 -4.65 19.14
CA LEU A 66 -13.89 -4.69 20.03
C LEU A 66 -14.68 -5.05 20.77
N GLN A 67 -15.07 -5.21 20.65
CA GLN A 67 -15.77 -5.55 21.13
C GLN A 67 -15.74 -6.25 21.55
#